data_be75ebb0a2ff68ae07fd6099fc5185ab
#
_entry.id   be75ebb0a2ff68ae07fd6099fc5185ab
#
_cell.length_a   1.000
_cell.length_b   1.000
_cell.length_c   1.000
_cell.angle_alpha   90.00
_cell.angle_beta   90.00
_cell.angle_gamma   90.00
#
_symmetry.space_group_name_H-M   'P 1'
#
loop_
_entity.id
_entity.type
_entity.pdbx_description
1 polymer ?
#
loop_
_entity_poly.entity_id
_entity_poly.type
_entity_poly.pdbx_seq_one_letter_code
_entity_poly.pdbx_strand_id
1 'polypeptide(L)'
;MDKTLKTCFLLLLTIVPVFFCSCIAQELKKEKGKLLIVYLSRTNNTKQVAEIIQKEVGGDLVALELKEPYPENYDSIVAQVAKENESGYLPPLKTRIDNFNQYDKVFVGF
;
A
#
# COMPACT_ATOMS: atom_id res chain seq x y z
N MET A 1 53.25 -6.93 -30.40
CA MET A 1 51.96 -6.24 -30.70
C MET A 1 50.75 -7.07 -30.30
N ASP A 2 50.79 -8.37 -30.27
CA ASP A 2 49.62 -9.21 -29.92
C ASP A 2 49.30 -9.28 -28.43
N LYS A 3 50.22 -8.92 -27.56
CA LYS A 3 49.99 -8.92 -26.11
C LYS A 3 49.13 -7.74 -25.62
N THR A 4 49.14 -6.58 -26.30
CA THR A 4 48.34 -5.43 -25.96
C THR A 4 46.87 -5.53 -26.40
N LEU A 5 46.61 -6.21 -27.49
CA LEU A 5 45.25 -6.48 -27.97
C LEU A 5 44.49 -7.44 -27.08
N LYS A 6 45.15 -8.47 -26.53
CA LYS A 6 44.57 -9.46 -25.62
C LYS A 6 44.22 -8.84 -24.26
N THR A 7 44.99 -7.87 -23.79
CA THR A 7 44.74 -7.19 -22.53
C THR A 7 43.55 -6.22 -22.63
N CYS A 8 43.38 -5.55 -23.77
CA CYS A 8 42.20 -4.69 -24.02
C CYS A 8 40.90 -5.50 -24.17
N PHE A 9 40.96 -6.69 -24.73
CA PHE A 9 39.80 -7.56 -24.91
C PHE A 9 39.32 -8.16 -23.59
N LEU A 10 40.20 -8.46 -22.66
CA LEU A 10 39.89 -8.95 -21.31
C LEU A 10 39.29 -7.85 -20.42
N LEU A 11 39.69 -6.59 -20.60
CA LEU A 11 39.14 -5.46 -19.88
C LEU A 11 37.72 -5.10 -20.33
N LEU A 12 37.37 -5.33 -21.59
CA LEU A 12 36.02 -5.11 -22.11
C LEU A 12 35.02 -6.14 -21.61
N LEU A 13 35.46 -7.38 -21.35
CA LEU A 13 34.59 -8.48 -20.89
C LEU A 13 34.17 -8.34 -19.41
N THR A 14 34.94 -7.58 -18.59
CA THR A 14 34.64 -7.40 -17.16
C THR A 14 33.70 -6.26 -16.87
N ILE A 15 33.49 -5.34 -17.81
CA ILE A 15 32.62 -4.17 -17.64
C ILE A 15 31.15 -4.48 -17.92
N VAL A 16 30.85 -5.48 -18.75
CA VAL A 16 29.50 -5.84 -19.18
C VAL A 16 28.60 -6.34 -18.03
N PRO A 17 29.06 -7.19 -17.08
CA PRO A 17 28.18 -7.66 -16.01
C PRO A 17 27.82 -6.58 -14.96
N VAL A 18 28.66 -5.57 -14.77
CA VAL A 18 28.38 -4.47 -13.83
C VAL A 18 27.29 -3.52 -14.35
N PHE A 19 27.25 -3.33 -15.68
CA PHE A 19 26.23 -2.46 -16.31
C PHE A 19 24.82 -3.13 -16.28
N PHE A 20 24.77 -4.44 -16.36
CA PHE A 20 23.52 -5.19 -16.34
C PHE A 20 22.87 -5.19 -14.95
N CYS A 21 23.64 -5.28 -13.86
CA CYS A 21 23.16 -5.18 -12.49
C CYS A 21 22.58 -3.79 -12.15
N SER A 22 23.12 -2.71 -12.71
CA SER A 22 22.63 -1.35 -12.47
C SER A 22 21.25 -1.10 -13.10
N CYS A 23 20.96 -1.68 -14.26
CA CYS A 23 19.66 -1.56 -14.92
C CYS A 23 18.55 -2.31 -14.14
N ILE A 24 18.84 -3.50 -13.62
CA ILE A 24 17.87 -4.29 -12.82
C ILE A 24 17.53 -3.56 -11.51
N ALA A 25 18.53 -2.97 -10.84
CA ALA A 25 18.30 -2.22 -9.61
C ALA A 25 17.51 -0.94 -9.84
N GLN A 26 17.61 -0.31 -11.01
CA GLN A 26 16.82 0.88 -11.37
C GLN A 26 15.38 0.54 -11.74
N GLU A 27 15.11 -0.60 -12.38
CA GLU A 27 13.76 -1.06 -12.69
C GLU A 27 12.99 -1.45 -11.43
N LEU A 28 13.63 -2.10 -10.46
CA LEU A 28 13.03 -2.43 -9.16
C LEU A 28 12.68 -1.19 -8.31
N LYS A 29 13.40 -0.07 -8.49
CA LYS A 29 13.08 1.21 -7.84
C LYS A 29 11.90 1.94 -8.47
N LYS A 30 11.58 1.67 -9.72
CA LYS A 30 10.53 2.38 -10.48
C LYS A 30 9.11 1.87 -10.16
N GLU A 31 8.96 0.73 -9.51
CA GLU A 31 7.68 0.14 -9.16
C GLU A 31 7.11 0.57 -7.78
N LYS A 32 7.75 1.47 -7.08
CA LYS A 32 7.20 2.03 -5.83
C LYS A 32 6.20 3.14 -6.15
N GLY A 33 5.02 2.76 -6.59
CA GLY A 33 3.88 3.65 -6.65
C GLY A 33 3.41 4.09 -5.26
N LYS A 34 2.62 5.16 -5.19
CA LYS A 34 2.01 5.60 -3.93
C LYS A 34 1.00 4.57 -3.43
N LEU A 35 1.10 4.26 -2.16
CA LEU A 35 0.23 3.32 -1.46
C LEU A 35 -0.68 4.06 -0.48
N LEU A 36 -1.95 3.70 -0.48
CA LEU A 36 -2.92 4.16 0.51
C LEU A 36 -3.40 2.99 1.35
N ILE A 37 -3.42 3.16 2.65
CA ILE A 37 -3.98 2.22 3.61
C ILE A 37 -5.18 2.89 4.27
N VAL A 38 -6.36 2.37 4.00
CA VAL A 38 -7.63 2.86 4.53
C VAL A 38 -8.20 1.81 5.49
N TYR A 39 -8.57 2.21 6.66
CA TYR A 39 -9.13 1.28 7.63
C TYR A 39 -10.28 1.88 8.43
N LEU A 40 -11.20 1.01 8.82
CA LEU A 40 -12.25 1.29 9.80
C LEU A 40 -12.03 0.36 10.99
N SER A 41 -11.80 0.91 12.17
CA SER A 41 -11.53 0.12 13.36
C SER A 41 -12.46 0.50 14.52
N ARG A 42 -13.13 -0.48 15.08
CA ARG A 42 -13.97 -0.32 16.25
C ARG A 42 -13.22 -0.53 17.57
N THR A 43 -12.37 -1.56 17.61
CA THR A 43 -11.66 -2.01 18.82
C THR A 43 -10.14 -1.84 18.74
N ASN A 44 -9.65 -1.02 17.83
CA ASN A 44 -8.23 -0.78 17.54
C ASN A 44 -7.44 -1.99 16.96
N ASN A 45 -8.04 -3.16 16.81
CA ASN A 45 -7.36 -4.32 16.23
C ASN A 45 -6.99 -4.08 14.76
N THR A 46 -7.96 -3.65 13.95
CA THR A 46 -7.71 -3.31 12.54
C THR A 46 -6.72 -2.14 12.41
N LYS A 47 -6.79 -1.16 13.31
CA LYS A 47 -5.83 -0.07 13.37
C LYS A 47 -4.40 -0.58 13.56
N GLN A 48 -4.17 -1.47 14.50
CA GLN A 48 -2.85 -2.04 14.75
C GLN A 48 -2.29 -2.78 13.52
N VAL A 49 -3.12 -3.55 12.83
CA VAL A 49 -2.73 -4.24 11.59
C VAL A 49 -2.38 -3.23 10.50
N ALA A 50 -3.18 -2.18 10.34
CA ALA A 50 -2.93 -1.11 9.36
C ALA A 50 -1.61 -0.38 9.63
N GLU A 51 -1.29 -0.10 10.90
CA GLU A 51 -0.04 0.51 11.32
C GLU A 51 1.18 -0.39 11.05
N ILE A 52 1.04 -1.71 11.25
CA ILE A 52 2.07 -2.68 10.92
C ILE A 52 2.32 -2.71 9.41
N ILE A 53 1.28 -2.74 8.59
CA ILE A 53 1.40 -2.69 7.13
C ILE A 53 2.11 -1.41 6.69
N GLN A 54 1.72 -0.25 7.24
CA GLN A 54 2.37 1.01 6.95
C GLN A 54 3.86 0.99 7.29
N LYS A 55 4.22 0.42 8.42
CA LYS A 55 5.61 0.29 8.85
C LYS A 55 6.45 -0.57 7.91
N GLU A 56 5.87 -1.65 7.38
CA GLU A 56 6.58 -2.60 6.52
C GLU A 56 6.68 -2.11 5.07
N VAL A 57 5.61 -1.56 4.52
CA VAL A 57 5.54 -1.19 3.09
C VAL A 57 5.49 0.30 2.83
N GLY A 58 5.33 1.12 3.85
CA GLY A 58 5.16 2.57 3.71
C GLY A 58 3.75 2.95 3.24
N GLY A 59 3.60 4.19 2.79
CA GLY A 59 2.34 4.72 2.29
C GLY A 59 1.60 5.62 3.28
N ASP A 60 0.46 6.13 2.83
CA ASP A 60 -0.39 6.99 3.62
C ASP A 60 -1.43 6.16 4.38
N LEU A 61 -1.66 6.49 5.65
CA LEU A 61 -2.59 5.81 6.53
C LEU A 61 -3.78 6.71 6.80
N VAL A 62 -4.99 6.25 6.48
CA VAL A 62 -6.23 7.00 6.68
C VAL A 62 -7.22 6.17 7.49
N ALA A 63 -7.60 6.69 8.64
CA ALA A 63 -8.70 6.14 9.44
C ALA A 63 -10.03 6.64 8.91
N LEU A 64 -10.93 5.73 8.57
CA LEU A 64 -12.30 6.07 8.23
C LEU A 64 -13.12 6.32 9.50
N GLU A 65 -13.88 7.40 9.48
CA GLU A 65 -14.85 7.73 10.52
C GLU A 65 -16.24 7.84 9.90
N LEU A 66 -17.23 7.25 10.56
CA LEU A 66 -18.63 7.40 10.20
C LEU A 66 -19.15 8.74 10.73
N LYS A 67 -20.10 9.36 10.02
CA LYS A 67 -20.81 10.54 10.52
C LYS A 67 -21.60 10.23 11.79
N GLU A 68 -22.21 9.06 11.81
CA GLU A 68 -22.90 8.52 12.98
C GLU A 68 -22.21 7.22 13.39
N PRO A 69 -21.51 7.19 14.54
CA PRO A 69 -20.85 5.99 15.00
C PRO A 69 -21.85 4.89 15.35
N TYR A 70 -21.45 3.63 15.14
CA TYR A 70 -22.25 2.47 15.57
C TYR A 70 -22.37 2.44 17.09
N PRO A 71 -23.44 1.80 17.63
CA PRO A 71 -23.57 1.57 19.07
C PRO A 71 -22.37 0.81 19.63
N GLU A 72 -22.08 0.99 20.92
CA GLU A 72 -20.99 0.26 21.58
C GLU A 72 -21.33 -1.22 21.81
N ASN A 73 -22.60 -1.53 22.00
CA ASN A 73 -23.08 -2.89 22.25
C ASN A 73 -23.01 -3.73 20.97
N TYR A 74 -22.35 -4.89 21.06
CA TYR A 74 -22.13 -5.78 19.92
C TYR A 74 -23.43 -6.26 19.26
N ASP A 75 -24.42 -6.68 20.07
CA ASP A 75 -25.71 -7.18 19.54
C ASP A 75 -26.48 -6.10 18.78
N SER A 76 -26.40 -4.87 19.27
CA SER A 76 -27.00 -3.70 18.62
C SER A 76 -26.33 -3.40 17.28
N ILE A 77 -25.01 -3.52 17.20
CA ILE A 77 -24.26 -3.37 15.94
C ILE A 77 -24.68 -4.42 14.94
N VAL A 78 -24.71 -5.69 15.33
CA VAL A 78 -25.09 -6.80 14.46
C VAL A 78 -26.50 -6.60 13.90
N ALA A 79 -27.47 -6.22 14.75
CA ALA A 79 -28.84 -5.95 14.33
C ALA A 79 -28.92 -4.78 13.35
N GLN A 80 -28.19 -3.70 13.60
CA GLN A 80 -28.15 -2.52 12.72
C GLN A 80 -27.53 -2.86 11.37
N VAL A 81 -26.38 -3.52 11.36
CA VAL A 81 -25.68 -3.91 10.12
C VAL A 81 -26.53 -4.86 9.28
N ALA A 82 -27.25 -5.80 9.92
CA ALA A 82 -28.17 -6.69 9.21
C ALA A 82 -29.26 -5.90 8.48
N LYS A 83 -29.88 -4.91 9.12
CA LYS A 83 -30.90 -4.04 8.49
C LYS A 83 -30.31 -3.20 7.36
N GLU A 84 -29.12 -2.66 7.55
CA GLU A 84 -28.42 -1.86 6.53
C GLU A 84 -28.09 -2.72 5.30
N ASN A 85 -27.62 -3.94 5.49
CA ASN A 85 -27.35 -4.88 4.40
C ASN A 85 -28.62 -5.27 3.63
N GLU A 86 -29.73 -5.52 4.31
CA GLU A 86 -31.02 -5.85 3.68
C GLU A 86 -31.57 -4.69 2.85
N SER A 87 -31.41 -3.46 3.32
CA SER A 87 -31.90 -2.25 2.64
C SER A 87 -30.91 -1.68 1.60
N GLY A 88 -29.68 -2.18 1.55
CA GLY A 88 -28.60 -1.62 0.72
C GLY A 88 -28.12 -0.25 1.21
N TYR A 89 -28.39 0.10 2.46
CA TYR A 89 -27.99 1.37 3.05
C TYR A 89 -26.47 1.41 3.27
N LEU A 90 -25.85 2.48 2.81
CA LEU A 90 -24.42 2.74 3.02
C LEU A 90 -24.27 3.89 4.02
N PRO A 91 -23.68 3.64 5.21
CA PRO A 91 -23.47 4.68 6.20
C PRO A 91 -22.57 5.79 5.64
N PRO A 92 -22.95 7.07 5.80
CA PRO A 92 -22.15 8.18 5.31
C PRO A 92 -20.86 8.32 6.12
N LEU A 93 -19.75 8.53 5.41
CA LEU A 93 -18.45 8.77 6.01
C LEU A 93 -18.23 10.26 6.34
N LYS A 94 -17.63 10.52 7.48
CA LYS A 94 -17.09 11.83 7.84
C LYS A 94 -15.75 12.09 7.16
N THR A 95 -14.93 11.04 7.05
CA THR A 95 -13.61 11.10 6.42
C THR A 95 -13.72 11.20 4.91
N ARG A 96 -12.96 12.09 4.30
CA ARG A 96 -12.80 12.22 2.85
C ARG A 96 -11.35 11.99 2.47
N ILE A 97 -11.14 11.34 1.34
CA ILE A 97 -9.82 11.12 0.77
C ILE A 97 -9.72 12.00 -0.48
N ASP A 98 -8.92 13.05 -0.37
CA ASP A 98 -8.64 13.93 -1.48
C ASP A 98 -7.52 13.32 -2.36
N ASN A 99 -7.56 13.63 -3.67
CA ASN A 99 -6.54 13.18 -4.62
C ASN A 99 -6.35 11.66 -4.67
N PHE A 100 -7.45 10.91 -4.61
CA PHE A 100 -7.42 9.45 -4.65
C PHE A 100 -6.65 8.89 -5.86
N ASN A 101 -6.67 9.60 -6.97
CA ASN A 101 -6.00 9.22 -8.22
C ASN A 101 -4.46 9.19 -8.13
N GLN A 102 -3.86 9.76 -7.09
CA GLN A 102 -2.41 9.71 -6.88
C GLN A 102 -1.90 8.35 -6.40
N TYR A 103 -2.80 7.48 -5.95
CA TYR A 103 -2.44 6.18 -5.40
C TYR A 103 -2.55 5.07 -6.44
N ASP A 104 -1.51 4.22 -6.48
CA ASP A 104 -1.47 3.05 -7.38
C ASP A 104 -2.05 1.81 -6.73
N LYS A 105 -1.95 1.71 -5.42
CA LYS A 105 -2.45 0.58 -4.62
C LYS A 105 -3.19 1.08 -3.39
N VAL A 106 -4.28 0.40 -3.05
CA VAL A 106 -5.08 0.69 -1.86
C VAL A 106 -5.30 -0.59 -1.07
N PHE A 107 -4.92 -0.57 0.21
CA PHE A 107 -5.32 -1.59 1.17
C PHE A 107 -6.54 -1.10 1.93
N VAL A 108 -7.54 -1.94 2.05
CA VAL A 108 -8.78 -1.65 2.80
C VAL A 108 -8.93 -2.67 3.92
N GLY A 109 -9.02 -2.18 5.16
CA GLY A 109 -9.21 -2.99 6.36
C GLY A 109 -10.47 -2.60 7.13
N PHE A 110 -11.21 -3.58 7.60
CA PHE A 110 -12.43 -3.35 8.40
C PHE A 110 -12.72 -4.53 9.33
#